data_5c5c92b54fd1fa191afe840dc2f82375
#
_entry.id   5c5c92b54fd1fa191afe840dc2f82375
#
_cell.length_a   1.000
_cell.length_b   1.000
_cell.length_c   1.000
_cell.angle_alpha   90.00
_cell.angle_beta   90.00
_cell.angle_gamma   90.00
#
_symmetry.space_group_name_H-M   'P 1'
#
loop_
_entity.id
_entity.type
_entity.pdbx_description
1 polymer ?
#
loop_
_entity_poly.entity_id
_entity_poly.type
_entity_poly.pdbx_seq_one_letter_code
_entity_poly.pdbx_strand_id
1 'polypeptide(L)'
;MKLPLGEHQSQNVDVVGYHDLEGRPGFKMGLAEVGGRWFLYLGLLWHRGWAIVDVTDPSDPRYVRWIRGPVNTWTIQVQVAAGTLVTALEKIDQGWGDRPGEPFEEGLIIWDLSDPEDPTPLGRFATGGNGTHRNFYRGGPLVHLASLPDGFQGHIYQVVDVSVPARPVEVGRWWLPGQWTAGGEAGLPGGTGLHAPYVIGDRAYLAYGAAGLVILDISEPALPRLVARLPLSPPFNPVIAAHSAVPLPARDLLALNSEAIEEECDEPLALAGLVDLRVEQEPRLISTFPIPLPPDQAPYRNFCERGGRFGPHNVHQGQGNPALLQREDVLFLTYFNAGLRIYDISDAQLPREVGYFLPPDPVVRRGLLPRTLVAQSEDVLVDSRGFIYVTDKNHGLYILRQSD
;
A
#
# COMPACT_ATOMS: atom_id res chain seq x y z
N MET A 1 26.11 -4.07 -9.76
CA MET A 1 24.91 -3.23 -9.59
C MET A 1 25.00 -2.02 -10.51
N LYS A 2 24.00 -1.76 -11.38
CA LYS A 2 23.89 -0.51 -12.16
C LYS A 2 22.82 0.35 -11.50
N LEU A 3 23.23 1.32 -10.69
CA LEU A 3 22.33 2.33 -10.15
C LEU A 3 21.80 3.24 -11.27
N PRO A 4 20.63 3.87 -11.10
CA PRO A 4 20.16 4.93 -11.97
C PRO A 4 21.20 6.06 -12.08
N LEU A 5 21.15 6.78 -13.18
CA LEU A 5 21.97 8.00 -13.33
C LEU A 5 21.52 9.06 -12.33
N GLY A 6 22.48 9.76 -11.73
CA GLY A 6 22.27 10.77 -10.70
C GLY A 6 22.71 10.30 -9.32
N GLU A 7 22.85 11.26 -8.41
CA GLU A 7 23.20 10.99 -7.02
C GLU A 7 21.94 10.87 -6.18
N HIS A 8 21.79 9.75 -5.46
CA HIS A 8 20.79 9.65 -4.40
C HIS A 8 21.28 10.40 -3.16
N GLN A 9 20.34 10.79 -2.31
CA GLN A 9 20.63 11.38 -1.01
C GLN A 9 20.05 10.48 0.08
N SER A 10 20.85 10.23 1.11
CA SER A 10 20.41 9.36 2.22
C SER A 10 21.02 9.82 3.53
N GLN A 11 20.36 9.45 4.63
CA GLN A 11 20.84 9.57 5.98
C GLN A 11 20.54 8.26 6.72
N ASN A 12 21.56 7.64 7.29
CA ASN A 12 21.47 6.37 8.00
C ASN A 12 20.82 5.23 7.19
N VAL A 13 20.99 5.28 5.85
CA VAL A 13 20.47 4.29 4.90
C VAL A 13 21.46 4.10 3.77
N ASP A 14 21.85 2.85 3.53
CA ASP A 14 22.76 2.46 2.47
C ASP A 14 22.02 1.75 1.33
N VAL A 15 22.45 1.97 0.09
CA VAL A 15 21.95 1.23 -1.06
C VAL A 15 22.70 -0.09 -1.19
N VAL A 16 21.96 -1.20 -1.09
CA VAL A 16 22.52 -2.56 -1.20
C VAL A 16 22.37 -3.08 -2.63
N GLY A 17 21.21 -2.86 -3.25
CA GLY A 17 20.91 -3.37 -4.58
C GLY A 17 19.90 -2.49 -5.33
N TYR A 18 19.79 -2.74 -6.64
CA TYR A 18 18.84 -2.06 -7.51
C TYR A 18 18.52 -2.92 -8.73
N HIS A 19 17.26 -2.89 -9.17
CA HIS A 19 16.82 -3.46 -10.44
C HIS A 19 15.77 -2.55 -11.09
N ASP A 20 15.90 -2.25 -12.37
CA ASP A 20 14.98 -1.38 -13.12
C ASP A 20 13.69 -2.07 -13.56
N LEU A 21 13.48 -3.34 -13.15
CA LEU A 21 12.34 -4.19 -13.49
C LEU A 21 12.09 -4.27 -15.02
N GLU A 22 13.17 -4.26 -15.80
CA GLU A 22 13.14 -4.22 -17.27
C GLU A 22 12.30 -3.03 -17.82
N GLY A 23 12.34 -1.91 -17.10
CA GLY A 23 11.60 -0.70 -17.44
C GLY A 23 10.10 -0.74 -17.12
N ARG A 24 9.68 -1.68 -16.27
CA ARG A 24 8.29 -1.82 -15.78
C ARG A 24 8.22 -1.47 -14.30
N PRO A 25 8.04 -0.20 -13.93
CA PRO A 25 8.04 0.19 -12.51
C PRO A 25 6.98 -0.57 -11.72
N GLY A 26 7.40 -1.04 -10.53
CA GLY A 26 6.53 -1.72 -9.57
C GLY A 26 5.75 -0.75 -8.70
N PHE A 27 4.70 -1.28 -8.07
CA PHE A 27 3.88 -0.58 -7.10
C PHE A 27 3.92 -1.35 -5.77
N LYS A 28 2.83 -2.01 -5.34
CA LYS A 28 2.81 -2.81 -4.09
C LYS A 28 3.64 -4.08 -4.22
N MET A 29 4.20 -4.49 -3.10
CA MET A 29 5.06 -5.67 -2.99
C MET A 29 4.47 -6.70 -2.04
N GLY A 30 4.70 -7.98 -2.34
CA GLY A 30 4.55 -9.12 -1.43
C GLY A 30 5.85 -9.91 -1.40
N LEU A 31 6.18 -10.51 -0.26
CA LEU A 31 7.42 -11.25 -0.08
C LEU A 31 7.14 -12.69 0.35
N ALA A 32 7.84 -13.64 -0.27
CA ALA A 32 7.90 -15.03 0.17
C ALA A 32 9.34 -15.44 0.46
N GLU A 33 9.53 -16.24 1.51
CA GLU A 33 10.72 -17.07 1.70
C GLU A 33 10.31 -18.52 1.44
N VAL A 34 11.01 -19.19 0.52
CA VAL A 34 10.74 -20.58 0.13
C VAL A 34 12.05 -21.33 0.03
N GLY A 35 12.29 -22.26 0.94
CA GLY A 35 13.49 -23.10 0.93
C GLY A 35 14.83 -22.34 1.02
N GLY A 36 14.86 -21.25 1.77
CA GLY A 36 16.04 -20.38 1.92
C GLY A 36 16.21 -19.38 0.79
N ARG A 37 15.31 -19.34 -0.18
CA ARG A 37 15.29 -18.34 -1.27
C ARG A 37 14.19 -17.31 -1.02
N TRP A 38 14.44 -16.08 -1.44
CA TRP A 38 13.60 -14.92 -1.16
C TRP A 38 13.07 -14.31 -2.46
N PHE A 39 11.75 -14.18 -2.56
CA PHE A 39 11.10 -13.71 -3.77
C PHE A 39 10.18 -12.52 -3.47
N LEU A 40 10.34 -11.45 -4.23
CA LEU A 40 9.39 -10.34 -4.28
C LEU A 40 8.43 -10.53 -5.45
N TYR A 41 7.15 -10.36 -5.16
CA TYR A 41 6.08 -10.25 -6.13
C TYR A 41 5.64 -8.79 -6.14
N LEU A 42 5.69 -8.16 -7.32
CA LEU A 42 5.38 -6.74 -7.46
C LEU A 42 4.18 -6.57 -8.38
N GLY A 43 3.14 -5.88 -7.91
CA GLY A 43 2.10 -5.37 -8.79
C GLY A 43 2.65 -4.24 -9.66
N LEU A 44 2.29 -4.20 -10.95
CA LEU A 44 2.78 -3.20 -11.88
C LEU A 44 1.70 -2.16 -12.16
N LEU A 45 2.09 -0.87 -12.16
CA LEU A 45 1.15 0.23 -12.35
C LEU A 45 0.84 0.44 -13.84
N TRP A 46 1.84 0.90 -14.62
CA TRP A 46 1.63 1.29 -16.02
C TRP A 46 1.64 0.10 -17.00
N HIS A 47 2.43 -0.93 -16.68
CA HIS A 47 2.68 -2.05 -17.57
C HIS A 47 1.76 -3.25 -17.32
N ARG A 48 0.95 -3.18 -16.27
CA ARG A 48 -0.03 -4.21 -15.88
C ARG A 48 0.56 -5.60 -15.68
N GLY A 49 0.00 -6.35 -14.77
CA GLY A 49 0.49 -7.68 -14.40
C GLY A 49 1.46 -7.61 -13.23
N TRP A 50 2.28 -8.62 -13.13
CA TRP A 50 3.08 -8.86 -11.93
C TRP A 50 4.50 -9.22 -12.33
N ALA A 51 5.48 -8.64 -11.62
CA ALA A 51 6.89 -9.01 -11.74
C ALA A 51 7.29 -9.90 -10.57
N ILE A 52 8.21 -10.84 -10.82
CA ILE A 52 8.83 -11.68 -9.81
C ILE A 52 10.32 -11.39 -9.83
N VAL A 53 10.88 -11.09 -8.65
CA VAL A 53 12.30 -10.82 -8.45
C VAL A 53 12.83 -11.72 -7.36
N ASP A 54 13.87 -12.49 -7.65
CA ASP A 54 14.63 -13.24 -6.66
C ASP A 54 15.58 -12.25 -5.96
N VAL A 55 15.39 -12.08 -4.66
CA VAL A 55 16.16 -11.20 -3.79
C VAL A 55 16.91 -12.00 -2.70
N THR A 56 17.22 -13.25 -3.01
CA THR A 56 18.01 -14.13 -2.13
C THR A 56 19.38 -13.49 -1.83
N ASP A 57 20.04 -12.97 -2.87
CA ASP A 57 21.15 -12.03 -2.74
C ASP A 57 20.64 -10.60 -3.00
N PRO A 58 20.44 -9.78 -1.96
CA PRO A 58 19.92 -8.43 -2.13
C PRO A 58 20.86 -7.48 -2.89
N SER A 59 22.15 -7.82 -2.98
CA SER A 59 23.13 -7.02 -3.73
C SER A 59 23.12 -7.31 -5.24
N ASP A 60 22.51 -8.43 -5.64
CA ASP A 60 22.36 -8.85 -7.04
C ASP A 60 20.95 -9.39 -7.31
N PRO A 61 19.91 -8.55 -7.20
CA PRO A 61 18.52 -8.95 -7.43
C PRO A 61 18.34 -9.45 -8.86
N ARG A 62 17.74 -10.64 -9.01
CA ARG A 62 17.53 -11.30 -10.29
C ARG A 62 16.07 -11.20 -10.72
N TYR A 63 15.79 -10.51 -11.82
CA TYR A 63 14.48 -10.51 -12.44
C TYR A 63 14.15 -11.91 -12.97
N VAL A 64 13.07 -12.50 -12.47
CA VAL A 64 12.67 -13.87 -12.83
C VAL A 64 11.75 -13.84 -14.05
N ARG A 65 10.64 -13.12 -13.95
CA ARG A 65 9.66 -13.03 -15.04
C ARG A 65 8.64 -11.92 -14.83
N TRP A 66 7.94 -11.63 -15.91
CA TRP A 66 6.72 -10.83 -15.93
C TRP A 66 5.51 -11.71 -16.29
N ILE A 67 4.52 -11.74 -15.42
CA ILE A 67 3.22 -12.32 -15.69
C ILE A 67 2.33 -11.18 -16.21
N ARG A 68 1.92 -11.26 -17.47
CA ARG A 68 1.12 -10.22 -18.11
C ARG A 68 -0.29 -10.15 -17.51
N GLY A 69 -0.71 -8.99 -17.07
CA GLY A 69 -2.06 -8.72 -16.56
C GLY A 69 -3.08 -8.40 -17.65
N PRO A 70 -4.38 -8.39 -17.30
CA PRO A 70 -5.45 -8.05 -18.22
C PRO A 70 -5.38 -6.60 -18.71
N VAL A 71 -6.02 -6.33 -19.86
CA VAL A 71 -6.10 -4.98 -20.40
C VAL A 71 -7.00 -4.10 -19.52
N ASN A 72 -6.79 -2.79 -19.56
CA ASN A 72 -7.62 -1.79 -18.90
C ASN A 72 -7.89 -2.07 -17.40
N THR A 73 -6.95 -2.78 -16.75
CA THR A 73 -7.06 -3.25 -15.37
C THR A 73 -5.82 -2.92 -14.57
N TRP A 74 -6.00 -2.31 -13.41
CA TRP A 74 -4.95 -2.18 -12.42
C TRP A 74 -4.65 -3.53 -11.75
N THR A 75 -3.36 -3.80 -11.60
CA THR A 75 -2.83 -5.01 -10.96
C THR A 75 -1.86 -4.64 -9.83
N ILE A 76 -2.09 -3.49 -9.24
CA ILE A 76 -1.15 -2.83 -8.33
C ILE A 76 -0.99 -3.52 -6.98
N GLN A 77 -2.03 -4.21 -6.52
CA GLN A 77 -2.06 -4.79 -5.18
C GLN A 77 -1.72 -6.28 -5.19
N VAL A 78 -0.77 -6.65 -4.33
CA VAL A 78 -0.33 -8.02 -4.11
C VAL A 78 -0.10 -8.28 -2.63
N GLN A 79 -0.39 -9.50 -2.16
CA GLN A 79 0.00 -9.95 -0.82
C GLN A 79 0.36 -11.43 -0.83
N VAL A 80 1.30 -11.80 0.03
CA VAL A 80 1.79 -13.18 0.19
C VAL A 80 1.68 -13.61 1.64
N ALA A 81 1.05 -14.76 1.87
CA ALA A 81 1.06 -15.44 3.15
C ALA A 81 0.85 -16.96 2.97
N ALA A 82 1.47 -17.77 3.82
CA ALA A 82 1.25 -19.22 3.88
C ALA A 82 1.32 -19.94 2.50
N GLY A 83 2.29 -19.60 1.66
CA GLY A 83 2.47 -20.20 0.33
C GLY A 83 1.43 -19.79 -0.72
N THR A 84 0.63 -18.76 -0.43
CA THR A 84 -0.39 -18.24 -1.33
C THR A 84 -0.10 -16.78 -1.66
N LEU A 85 -0.19 -16.44 -2.95
CA LEU A 85 -0.22 -15.06 -3.43
C LEU A 85 -1.68 -14.68 -3.75
N VAL A 86 -2.10 -13.51 -3.28
CA VAL A 86 -3.39 -12.91 -3.62
C VAL A 86 -3.14 -11.59 -4.34
N THR A 87 -3.75 -11.44 -5.51
CA THR A 87 -3.62 -10.23 -6.34
C THR A 87 -4.99 -9.64 -6.62
N ALA A 88 -5.09 -8.31 -6.50
CA ALA A 88 -6.32 -7.58 -6.79
C ALA A 88 -6.38 -7.16 -8.26
N LEU A 89 -7.59 -7.06 -8.76
CA LEU A 89 -7.94 -6.55 -10.09
C LEU A 89 -8.96 -5.43 -9.95
N GLU A 90 -8.64 -4.27 -10.52
CA GLU A 90 -9.50 -3.11 -10.50
C GLU A 90 -9.50 -2.41 -11.85
N LYS A 91 -10.63 -1.88 -12.25
CA LYS A 91 -10.74 -1.00 -13.42
C LYS A 91 -9.82 0.20 -13.25
N ILE A 92 -9.06 0.55 -14.27
CA ILE A 92 -8.23 1.75 -14.27
C ILE A 92 -9.12 2.98 -14.20
N ASP A 93 -8.83 3.89 -13.26
CA ASP A 93 -9.53 5.16 -13.14
C ASP A 93 -9.28 6.08 -14.34
N GLN A 94 -10.26 6.90 -14.64
CA GLN A 94 -10.17 7.87 -15.72
C GLN A 94 -8.96 8.80 -15.54
N GLY A 95 -8.17 8.94 -16.58
CA GLY A 95 -6.97 9.78 -16.58
C GLY A 95 -5.68 9.06 -16.13
N TRP A 96 -5.80 7.82 -15.66
CA TRP A 96 -4.65 6.98 -15.24
C TRP A 96 -4.21 5.97 -16.29
N GLY A 97 -4.49 6.25 -17.56
CA GLY A 97 -4.17 5.36 -18.67
C GLY A 97 -5.30 4.39 -18.99
N ASP A 98 -6.50 4.72 -18.57
CA ASP A 98 -7.74 4.03 -18.94
C ASP A 98 -7.97 4.09 -20.43
N ARG A 99 -8.75 3.13 -20.94
CA ARG A 99 -9.18 3.04 -22.32
C ARG A 99 -10.70 2.95 -22.36
N PRO A 100 -11.39 4.08 -22.51
CA PRO A 100 -12.84 4.09 -22.53
C PRO A 100 -13.42 3.11 -23.54
N GLY A 101 -14.36 2.27 -23.09
CA GLY A 101 -15.02 1.25 -23.92
C GLY A 101 -14.26 -0.07 -24.10
N GLU A 102 -13.01 -0.18 -23.67
CA GLU A 102 -12.32 -1.48 -23.59
C GLU A 102 -12.76 -2.27 -22.36
N PRO A 103 -12.83 -3.61 -22.46
CA PRO A 103 -13.14 -4.46 -21.30
C PRO A 103 -12.04 -4.37 -20.26
N PHE A 104 -12.38 -4.71 -19.01
CA PHE A 104 -11.45 -4.86 -17.89
C PHE A 104 -11.82 -6.13 -17.11
N GLU A 105 -10.90 -6.61 -16.28
CA GLU A 105 -11.15 -7.65 -15.30
C GLU A 105 -11.19 -7.05 -13.89
N GLU A 106 -11.93 -7.69 -12.98
CA GLU A 106 -12.18 -7.19 -11.63
C GLU A 106 -12.11 -8.31 -10.60
N GLY A 107 -11.92 -7.96 -9.30
CA GLY A 107 -11.95 -8.89 -8.19
C GLY A 107 -10.57 -9.35 -7.73
N LEU A 108 -10.37 -10.66 -7.57
CA LEU A 108 -9.13 -11.27 -7.08
C LEU A 108 -8.69 -12.44 -7.94
N ILE A 109 -7.37 -12.70 -7.94
CA ILE A 109 -6.79 -13.98 -8.31
C ILE A 109 -6.03 -14.55 -7.11
N ILE A 110 -6.23 -15.85 -6.85
CA ILE A 110 -5.54 -16.61 -5.81
C ILE A 110 -4.56 -17.54 -6.52
N TRP A 111 -3.28 -17.50 -6.10
CA TRP A 111 -2.19 -18.24 -6.73
C TRP A 111 -1.51 -19.17 -5.74
N ASP A 112 -1.12 -20.35 -6.21
CA ASP A 112 -0.21 -21.25 -5.52
C ASP A 112 1.25 -20.82 -5.74
N LEU A 113 2.03 -20.77 -4.67
CA LEU A 113 3.46 -20.48 -4.67
C LEU A 113 4.33 -21.71 -4.43
N SER A 114 3.85 -22.93 -4.69
CA SER A 114 4.67 -24.15 -4.61
C SER A 114 5.91 -24.06 -5.50
N ASP A 115 5.78 -23.45 -6.67
CA ASP A 115 6.89 -22.93 -7.46
C ASP A 115 6.91 -21.40 -7.37
N PRO A 116 7.82 -20.81 -6.60
CA PRO A 116 7.85 -19.36 -6.40
C PRO A 116 8.26 -18.57 -7.66
N GLU A 117 8.90 -19.23 -8.66
CA GLU A 117 9.26 -18.61 -9.93
C GLU A 117 8.13 -18.69 -10.97
N ASP A 118 7.16 -19.61 -10.80
CA ASP A 118 6.02 -19.82 -11.70
C ASP A 118 4.70 -20.02 -10.94
N PRO A 119 4.15 -18.98 -10.30
CA PRO A 119 2.88 -19.05 -9.59
C PRO A 119 1.75 -19.56 -10.47
N THR A 120 0.98 -20.52 -9.96
CA THR A 120 -0.15 -21.12 -10.70
C THR A 120 -1.47 -20.56 -10.15
N PRO A 121 -2.39 -20.02 -11.00
CA PRO A 121 -3.69 -19.54 -10.54
C PRO A 121 -4.57 -20.71 -10.09
N LEU A 122 -5.04 -20.66 -8.84
CA LEU A 122 -5.94 -21.65 -8.24
C LEU A 122 -7.42 -21.28 -8.44
N GLY A 123 -7.73 -19.99 -8.46
CA GLY A 123 -9.09 -19.50 -8.64
C GLY A 123 -9.20 -18.00 -8.69
N ARG A 124 -10.42 -17.54 -8.94
CA ARG A 124 -10.78 -16.12 -9.06
C ARG A 124 -12.05 -15.83 -8.29
N PHE A 125 -12.13 -14.64 -7.72
CA PHE A 125 -13.34 -14.09 -7.13
C PHE A 125 -13.72 -12.83 -7.89
N ALA A 126 -14.97 -12.76 -8.36
CA ALA A 126 -15.54 -11.58 -8.99
C ALA A 126 -16.24 -10.72 -7.91
N THR A 127 -15.82 -9.48 -7.75
CA THR A 127 -16.46 -8.51 -6.83
C THR A 127 -17.65 -7.82 -7.47
N GLY A 128 -17.69 -7.78 -8.78
CA GLY A 128 -18.56 -6.92 -9.56
C GLY A 128 -18.09 -5.46 -9.58
N GLY A 129 -18.79 -4.61 -10.32
CA GLY A 129 -18.50 -3.18 -10.38
C GLY A 129 -17.11 -2.83 -10.92
N ASN A 130 -16.37 -1.99 -10.21
CA ASN A 130 -15.01 -1.61 -10.61
C ASN A 130 -13.93 -2.57 -10.09
N GLY A 131 -14.25 -3.48 -9.17
CA GLY A 131 -13.31 -4.47 -8.68
C GLY A 131 -12.70 -4.15 -7.31
N THR A 132 -11.48 -4.62 -7.08
CA THR A 132 -10.78 -4.57 -5.79
C THR A 132 -9.57 -3.65 -5.87
N HIS A 133 -9.59 -2.57 -5.09
CA HIS A 133 -8.47 -1.64 -4.95
C HIS A 133 -7.36 -2.20 -4.07
N ARG A 134 -7.73 -2.70 -2.88
CA ARG A 134 -6.80 -3.29 -1.91
C ARG A 134 -7.34 -4.61 -1.37
N ASN A 135 -6.45 -5.56 -1.18
CA ASN A 135 -6.73 -6.76 -0.41
C ASN A 135 -5.79 -6.86 0.79
N PHE A 136 -6.26 -7.49 1.85
CA PHE A 136 -5.47 -7.89 3.00
C PHE A 136 -5.61 -9.39 3.23
N TYR A 137 -4.48 -10.09 3.24
CA TYR A 137 -4.39 -11.53 3.45
C TYR A 137 -3.19 -11.85 4.33
N ARG A 138 -3.41 -12.60 5.40
CA ARG A 138 -2.37 -13.01 6.33
C ARG A 138 -2.26 -14.53 6.48
N GLY A 139 -2.80 -15.27 5.51
CA GLY A 139 -3.00 -16.71 5.59
C GLY A 139 -4.36 -17.07 6.19
N GLY A 140 -4.69 -18.38 6.13
CA GLY A 140 -5.98 -18.88 6.56
C GLY A 140 -7.10 -18.74 5.52
N PRO A 141 -8.36 -18.87 5.93
CA PRO A 141 -9.47 -18.98 4.98
C PRO A 141 -9.99 -17.65 4.43
N LEU A 142 -9.64 -16.51 5.04
CA LEU A 142 -10.30 -15.24 4.72
C LEU A 142 -9.36 -14.24 4.07
N VAL A 143 -9.86 -13.58 3.02
CA VAL A 143 -9.28 -12.38 2.40
C VAL A 143 -10.22 -11.20 2.65
N HIS A 144 -9.65 -10.06 3.01
CA HIS A 144 -10.38 -8.83 3.32
C HIS A 144 -10.12 -7.79 2.24
N LEU A 145 -11.15 -7.15 1.73
CA LEU A 145 -11.09 -6.30 0.55
C LEU A 145 -11.54 -4.87 0.82
N ALA A 146 -10.92 -3.93 0.13
CA ALA A 146 -11.50 -2.66 -0.25
C ALA A 146 -11.93 -2.77 -1.71
N SER A 147 -13.21 -2.85 -1.99
CA SER A 147 -13.75 -3.13 -3.31
C SER A 147 -14.94 -2.24 -3.62
N LEU A 148 -15.17 -1.99 -4.91
CA LEU A 148 -16.29 -1.19 -5.40
C LEU A 148 -17.25 -2.06 -6.22
N PRO A 149 -18.12 -2.86 -5.56
CA PRO A 149 -19.14 -3.66 -6.23
C PRO A 149 -20.26 -2.80 -6.80
N ASP A 150 -21.04 -3.37 -7.72
CA ASP A 150 -22.20 -2.69 -8.31
C ASP A 150 -23.16 -2.15 -7.26
N GLY A 151 -23.67 -0.94 -7.48
CA GLY A 151 -24.68 -0.30 -6.66
C GLY A 151 -24.14 0.46 -5.45
N PHE A 152 -22.83 0.50 -5.25
CA PHE A 152 -22.19 1.28 -4.20
C PHE A 152 -21.48 2.51 -4.75
N GLN A 153 -21.34 3.53 -3.91
CA GLN A 153 -20.50 4.68 -4.13
C GLN A 153 -19.25 4.58 -3.25
N GLY A 154 -18.06 4.59 -3.87
CA GLY A 154 -16.78 4.37 -3.16
C GLY A 154 -16.62 2.93 -2.67
N HIS A 155 -15.37 2.56 -2.42
CA HIS A 155 -15.06 1.19 -1.98
C HIS A 155 -15.68 0.88 -0.61
N ILE A 156 -16.10 -0.35 -0.45
CA ILE A 156 -16.64 -0.91 0.80
C ILE A 156 -15.74 -2.02 1.32
N TYR A 157 -15.99 -2.47 2.54
CA TYR A 157 -15.34 -3.63 3.11
C TYR A 157 -16.08 -4.91 2.71
N GLN A 158 -15.34 -5.90 2.14
CA GLN A 158 -15.85 -7.24 1.86
C GLN A 158 -14.92 -8.29 2.46
N VAL A 159 -15.49 -9.42 2.85
CA VAL A 159 -14.78 -10.60 3.35
C VAL A 159 -15.08 -11.77 2.43
N VAL A 160 -14.04 -12.43 1.93
CA VAL A 160 -14.11 -13.54 0.99
C VAL A 160 -13.47 -14.78 1.61
N ASP A 161 -14.20 -15.88 1.66
CA ASP A 161 -13.67 -17.18 2.02
C ASP A 161 -12.95 -17.80 0.82
N VAL A 162 -11.67 -18.10 1.01
CA VAL A 162 -10.77 -18.72 0.05
C VAL A 162 -10.30 -20.11 0.51
N SER A 163 -10.96 -20.72 1.50
CA SER A 163 -10.62 -22.08 1.99
C SER A 163 -10.65 -23.12 0.87
N VAL A 164 -11.49 -22.90 -0.13
CA VAL A 164 -11.49 -23.65 -1.39
C VAL A 164 -11.10 -22.66 -2.52
N PRO A 165 -9.80 -22.48 -2.80
CA PRO A 165 -9.34 -21.41 -3.71
C PRO A 165 -9.97 -21.43 -5.10
N ALA A 166 -10.37 -22.61 -5.59
CA ALA A 166 -11.07 -22.76 -6.87
C ALA A 166 -12.53 -22.26 -6.86
N ARG A 167 -13.11 -22.00 -5.68
CA ARG A 167 -14.49 -21.53 -5.51
C ARG A 167 -14.57 -20.53 -4.35
N PRO A 168 -13.89 -19.37 -4.43
CA PRO A 168 -13.98 -18.35 -3.40
C PRO A 168 -15.40 -17.78 -3.34
N VAL A 169 -15.86 -17.48 -2.13
CA VAL A 169 -17.21 -16.96 -1.90
C VAL A 169 -17.19 -15.79 -0.94
N GLU A 170 -18.02 -14.78 -1.19
CA GLU A 170 -18.22 -13.70 -0.24
C GLU A 170 -18.95 -14.26 1.00
N VAL A 171 -18.46 -13.92 2.19
CA VAL A 171 -19.06 -14.31 3.46
C VAL A 171 -19.62 -13.13 4.24
N GLY A 172 -19.18 -11.90 3.97
CA GLY A 172 -19.69 -10.71 4.62
C GLY A 172 -19.22 -9.42 3.98
N ARG A 173 -19.92 -8.34 4.30
CA ARG A 173 -19.57 -6.97 3.88
C ARG A 173 -20.00 -5.94 4.91
N TRP A 174 -19.36 -4.78 4.83
CA TRP A 174 -19.74 -3.61 5.62
C TRP A 174 -19.46 -2.32 4.84
N TRP A 175 -20.33 -1.34 5.03
CA TRP A 175 -20.21 -0.01 4.40
C TRP A 175 -20.71 1.08 5.33
N LEU A 176 -20.30 2.31 5.10
CA LEU A 176 -20.88 3.46 5.79
C LEU A 176 -22.29 3.74 5.25
N PRO A 177 -23.27 4.00 6.12
CA PRO A 177 -24.58 4.48 5.68
C PRO A 177 -24.46 5.67 4.71
N GLY A 178 -25.09 5.58 3.57
CA GLY A 178 -24.98 6.51 2.45
C GLY A 178 -24.30 5.92 1.22
N GLN A 179 -23.50 4.85 1.33
CA GLN A 179 -22.79 4.29 0.19
C GLN A 179 -23.64 3.37 -0.70
N TRP A 180 -24.70 2.74 -0.18
CA TRP A 180 -25.53 1.83 -0.96
C TRP A 180 -26.59 2.57 -1.76
N THR A 181 -26.17 3.20 -2.85
CA THR A 181 -27.03 4.05 -3.70
C THR A 181 -28.09 3.25 -4.47
N ALA A 182 -27.81 2.01 -4.87
CA ALA A 182 -28.81 1.12 -5.47
C ALA A 182 -29.92 0.73 -4.48
N GLY A 183 -29.66 0.78 -3.18
CA GLY A 183 -30.65 0.60 -2.11
C GLY A 183 -31.42 1.87 -1.74
N GLY A 184 -31.17 2.98 -2.43
CA GLY A 184 -31.84 4.27 -2.19
C GLY A 184 -31.15 5.16 -1.16
N GLU A 185 -29.93 4.84 -0.73
CA GLU A 185 -29.13 5.74 0.11
C GLU A 185 -28.65 6.96 -0.68
N ALA A 186 -28.50 8.11 0.01
CA ALA A 186 -28.33 9.42 -0.63
C ALA A 186 -26.96 9.67 -1.29
N GLY A 187 -26.00 8.76 -1.08
CA GLY A 187 -24.61 8.99 -1.43
C GLY A 187 -23.83 9.73 -0.32
N LEU A 188 -22.51 9.73 -0.41
CA LEU A 188 -21.61 10.40 0.53
C LEU A 188 -20.75 11.43 -0.23
N PRO A 189 -20.15 12.41 0.48
CA PRO A 189 -19.19 13.33 -0.14
C PRO A 189 -18.06 12.59 -0.84
N GLY A 190 -17.53 13.18 -1.90
CA GLY A 190 -16.39 12.65 -2.63
C GLY A 190 -15.19 12.36 -1.73
N GLY A 191 -14.37 11.36 -2.08
CA GLY A 191 -13.26 10.89 -1.24
C GLY A 191 -13.67 9.98 -0.08
N THR A 192 -14.97 9.72 0.13
CA THR A 192 -15.44 8.77 1.14
C THR A 192 -15.50 7.37 0.54
N GLY A 193 -14.71 6.48 1.07
CA GLY A 193 -14.65 5.07 0.68
C GLY A 193 -13.47 4.40 1.38
N LEU A 194 -13.55 3.08 1.53
CA LEU A 194 -12.47 2.29 2.10
C LEU A 194 -11.28 2.29 1.15
N HIS A 195 -10.11 2.73 1.63
CA HIS A 195 -8.89 2.63 0.84
C HIS A 195 -8.16 1.31 1.11
N ALA A 196 -7.92 0.98 2.38
CA ALA A 196 -7.24 -0.25 2.75
C ALA A 196 -7.75 -0.84 4.07
N PRO A 197 -8.04 -2.14 4.14
CA PRO A 197 -8.25 -2.85 5.40
C PRO A 197 -6.91 -3.36 5.95
N TYR A 198 -6.81 -3.46 7.28
CA TYR A 198 -5.81 -4.23 7.99
C TYR A 198 -6.51 -5.05 9.09
N VAL A 199 -6.19 -6.34 9.21
CA VAL A 199 -6.91 -7.24 10.11
C VAL A 199 -5.95 -7.92 11.09
N ILE A 200 -6.29 -7.85 12.39
CA ILE A 200 -5.62 -8.61 13.45
C ILE A 200 -6.68 -9.23 14.37
N GLY A 201 -6.60 -10.55 14.56
CA GLY A 201 -7.61 -11.26 15.34
C GLY A 201 -9.01 -10.98 14.82
N ASP A 202 -9.89 -10.54 15.71
CA ASP A 202 -11.29 -10.23 15.42
C ASP A 202 -11.53 -8.74 15.11
N ARG A 203 -10.49 -8.00 14.76
CA ARG A 203 -10.58 -6.57 14.44
C ARG A 203 -10.13 -6.25 13.02
N ALA A 204 -10.94 -5.46 12.34
CA ALA A 204 -10.57 -4.81 11.08
C ALA A 204 -10.38 -3.30 11.30
N TYR A 205 -9.19 -2.81 11.01
CA TYR A 205 -8.82 -1.41 11.03
C TYR A 205 -8.86 -0.90 9.60
N LEU A 206 -9.77 0.02 9.33
CA LEU A 206 -10.11 0.46 8.00
C LEU A 206 -9.71 1.92 7.79
N ALA A 207 -8.80 2.17 6.86
CA ALA A 207 -8.52 3.51 6.37
C ALA A 207 -9.63 3.92 5.39
N TYR A 208 -10.58 4.75 5.84
CA TYR A 208 -11.85 4.98 5.15
C TYR A 208 -11.92 6.36 4.48
N GLY A 209 -10.85 6.77 3.81
CA GLY A 209 -10.80 8.04 3.07
C GLY A 209 -11.20 9.23 3.94
N ALA A 210 -12.12 10.07 3.44
CA ALA A 210 -12.63 11.25 4.16
C ALA A 210 -13.33 10.92 5.49
N ALA A 211 -13.80 9.69 5.68
CA ALA A 211 -14.41 9.27 6.95
C ALA A 211 -13.40 8.97 8.07
N GLY A 212 -12.10 8.92 7.76
CA GLY A 212 -11.03 8.67 8.71
C GLY A 212 -10.79 7.19 9.01
N LEU A 213 -10.41 6.89 10.26
CA LEU A 213 -10.28 5.51 10.75
C LEU A 213 -11.65 4.95 11.13
N VAL A 214 -11.93 3.72 10.69
CA VAL A 214 -13.07 2.92 11.13
C VAL A 214 -12.55 1.61 11.72
N ILE A 215 -13.05 1.21 12.89
CA ILE A 215 -12.72 -0.05 13.55
C ILE A 215 -13.97 -0.93 13.56
N LEU A 216 -13.84 -2.16 13.06
CA LEU A 216 -14.92 -3.14 13.08
C LEU A 216 -14.56 -4.35 13.95
N ASP A 217 -15.58 -4.88 14.64
CA ASP A 217 -15.58 -6.24 15.16
C ASP A 217 -15.98 -7.19 14.03
N ILE A 218 -15.12 -8.16 13.75
CA ILE A 218 -15.28 -9.19 12.73
C ILE A 218 -15.20 -10.59 13.33
N SER A 219 -15.46 -10.73 14.65
CA SER A 219 -15.56 -12.05 15.30
C SER A 219 -16.59 -12.96 14.62
N GLU A 220 -17.60 -12.35 13.99
CA GLU A 220 -18.52 -12.99 13.05
C GLU A 220 -18.31 -12.35 11.65
N PRO A 221 -17.46 -12.94 10.79
CA PRO A 221 -17.11 -12.34 9.51
C PRO A 221 -18.28 -12.06 8.57
N ALA A 222 -19.39 -12.83 8.74
CA ALA A 222 -20.62 -12.61 7.98
C ALA A 222 -21.39 -11.36 8.42
N LEU A 223 -21.12 -10.83 9.62
CA LEU A 223 -21.84 -9.70 10.19
C LEU A 223 -20.88 -8.71 10.88
N PRO A 224 -19.99 -8.02 10.14
CA PRO A 224 -19.07 -7.05 10.72
C PRO A 224 -19.83 -5.92 11.42
N ARG A 225 -19.37 -5.51 12.62
CA ARG A 225 -20.03 -4.51 13.45
C ARG A 225 -19.10 -3.33 13.74
N LEU A 226 -19.64 -2.11 13.68
CA LEU A 226 -18.88 -0.90 14.02
C LEU A 226 -18.52 -0.90 15.51
N VAL A 227 -17.23 -0.74 15.81
CA VAL A 227 -16.70 -0.53 17.17
C VAL A 227 -16.48 0.96 17.40
N ALA A 228 -15.72 1.61 16.53
CA ALA A 228 -15.36 3.02 16.68
C ALA A 228 -15.06 3.69 15.33
N ARG A 229 -15.04 5.04 15.37
CA ARG A 229 -14.57 5.89 14.28
C ARG A 229 -13.72 7.03 14.84
N LEU A 230 -12.65 7.36 14.12
CA LEU A 230 -11.88 8.58 14.33
C LEU A 230 -11.91 9.41 13.04
N PRO A 231 -12.78 10.43 12.93
CA PRO A 231 -12.80 11.32 11.78
C PRO A 231 -11.51 12.15 11.74
N LEU A 232 -10.94 12.33 10.57
CA LEU A 232 -9.75 13.15 10.34
C LEU A 232 -10.08 14.48 9.68
N SER A 233 -11.16 14.57 8.95
CA SER A 233 -11.59 15.76 8.24
C SER A 233 -12.82 16.40 8.93
N PRO A 234 -12.74 17.68 9.31
CA PRO A 234 -11.57 18.51 9.46
C PRO A 234 -10.71 18.10 10.67
N PRO A 235 -9.43 18.57 10.82
CA PRO A 235 -8.77 19.60 10.00
C PRO A 235 -8.00 19.05 8.80
N PHE A 236 -7.70 17.74 8.78
CA PHE A 236 -6.94 17.13 7.69
C PHE A 236 -7.89 16.76 6.54
N ASN A 237 -7.74 17.41 5.40
CA ASN A 237 -8.68 17.25 4.30
C ASN A 237 -7.98 17.10 2.93
N PRO A 238 -6.94 16.23 2.81
CA PRO A 238 -6.46 15.81 1.51
C PRO A 238 -7.54 14.98 0.80
N VAL A 239 -7.36 14.71 -0.49
CA VAL A 239 -8.31 13.90 -1.27
C VAL A 239 -8.53 12.53 -0.64
N ILE A 240 -7.46 11.90 -0.11
CA ILE A 240 -7.55 10.68 0.69
C ILE A 240 -7.06 10.95 2.12
N ALA A 241 -7.96 11.35 3.00
CA ALA A 241 -7.61 11.70 4.39
C ALA A 241 -7.11 10.50 5.21
N ALA A 242 -7.66 9.31 5.01
CA ALA A 242 -7.16 8.05 5.59
C ALA A 242 -6.86 7.06 4.46
N HIS A 243 -5.55 6.79 4.24
CA HIS A 243 -5.03 5.86 3.24
C HIS A 243 -4.61 4.52 3.84
N SER A 244 -3.84 4.55 4.93
CA SER A 244 -3.34 3.36 5.63
C SER A 244 -3.61 3.45 7.13
N ALA A 245 -4.04 2.34 7.72
CA ALA A 245 -4.29 2.19 9.15
C ALA A 245 -3.60 0.90 9.61
N VAL A 246 -2.39 1.01 10.16
CA VAL A 246 -1.53 -0.14 10.52
C VAL A 246 -1.45 -0.27 12.03
N PRO A 247 -2.13 -1.25 12.64
CA PRO A 247 -2.10 -1.45 14.08
C PRO A 247 -0.74 -1.94 14.57
N LEU A 248 -0.39 -1.52 15.78
CA LEU A 248 0.81 -1.85 16.54
C LEU A 248 0.34 -2.47 17.87
N PRO A 249 -0.11 -3.75 17.85
CA PRO A 249 -0.91 -4.32 18.94
C PRO A 249 -0.12 -4.50 20.25
N ALA A 250 1.19 -4.72 20.21
CA ALA A 250 1.99 -4.83 21.43
C ALA A 250 2.09 -3.50 22.23
N ARG A 251 1.63 -2.40 21.61
CA ARG A 251 1.71 -1.04 22.18
C ARG A 251 0.36 -0.35 22.31
N ASP A 252 -0.75 -1.01 21.97
CA ASP A 252 -2.08 -0.41 21.87
C ASP A 252 -2.09 0.88 21.03
N LEU A 253 -1.34 0.88 19.92
CA LEU A 253 -1.22 2.00 18.99
C LEU A 253 -1.63 1.59 17.57
N LEU A 254 -1.84 2.61 16.73
CA LEU A 254 -2.05 2.44 15.29
C LEU A 254 -1.35 3.58 14.55
N ALA A 255 -0.58 3.24 13.52
CA ALA A 255 -0.06 4.20 12.57
C ALA A 255 -1.13 4.52 11.52
N LEU A 256 -1.44 5.81 11.34
CA LEU A 256 -2.46 6.30 10.44
C LEU A 256 -1.87 7.37 9.53
N ASN A 257 -2.09 7.25 8.23
CA ASN A 257 -1.67 8.29 7.30
C ASN A 257 -2.66 8.51 6.14
N SER A 258 -2.61 9.73 5.61
CA SER A 258 -3.27 10.15 4.37
C SER A 258 -2.46 9.72 3.14
N GLU A 259 -3.02 10.00 1.96
CA GLU A 259 -2.29 10.00 0.68
C GLU A 259 -2.50 11.35 0.00
N ALA A 260 -1.41 11.95 -0.49
CA ALA A 260 -1.47 13.11 -1.39
C ALA A 260 -1.76 12.62 -2.81
N ILE A 261 -2.82 13.13 -3.43
CA ILE A 261 -3.22 12.81 -4.82
C ILE A 261 -2.77 13.91 -5.78
N GLU A 262 -2.96 15.17 -5.39
CA GLU A 262 -2.58 16.30 -6.22
C GLU A 262 -1.07 16.54 -6.19
N GLU A 263 -0.52 16.97 -7.31
CA GLU A 263 0.90 17.31 -7.41
C GLU A 263 1.15 18.74 -6.91
N GLU A 264 2.42 19.04 -6.56
CA GLU A 264 2.89 20.38 -6.22
C GLU A 264 2.19 20.98 -4.98
N CYS A 265 1.66 20.10 -4.10
CA CYS A 265 0.90 20.47 -2.91
C CYS A 265 -0.40 21.25 -3.17
N ASP A 266 -1.04 21.00 -4.30
CA ASP A 266 -2.31 21.65 -4.66
C ASP A 266 -3.53 21.08 -3.90
N GLU A 267 -3.31 20.39 -2.77
CA GLU A 267 -4.36 19.90 -1.90
C GLU A 267 -4.08 20.24 -0.43
N PRO A 268 -5.12 20.16 0.43
CA PRO A 268 -4.96 20.41 1.86
C PRO A 268 -3.98 19.46 2.56
N LEU A 269 -3.65 19.80 3.80
CA LEU A 269 -2.66 19.14 4.63
C LEU A 269 -2.86 17.61 4.72
N ALA A 270 -1.81 16.88 4.34
CA ALA A 270 -1.70 15.44 4.55
C ALA A 270 -1.19 15.13 5.99
N LEU A 271 -1.59 13.97 6.52
CA LEU A 271 -1.28 13.50 7.86
C LEU A 271 -0.49 12.19 7.82
N ALA A 272 0.51 12.07 8.67
CA ALA A 272 1.00 10.81 9.20
C ALA A 272 1.16 10.94 10.71
N GLY A 273 0.70 9.95 11.49
CA GLY A 273 0.71 10.04 12.94
C GLY A 273 0.33 8.75 13.65
N LEU A 274 0.30 8.80 14.98
CA LEU A 274 -0.07 7.69 15.83
C LEU A 274 -1.42 7.92 16.51
N VAL A 275 -2.21 6.87 16.56
CA VAL A 275 -3.49 6.79 17.24
C VAL A 275 -3.35 5.89 18.47
N ASP A 276 -3.83 6.34 19.62
CA ASP A 276 -3.94 5.57 20.87
C ASP A 276 -5.20 4.71 20.80
N LEU A 277 -5.05 3.40 21.01
CA LEU A 277 -6.11 2.40 21.01
C LEU A 277 -6.34 1.76 22.39
N ARG A 278 -5.73 2.26 23.47
CA ARG A 278 -5.94 1.71 24.84
C ARG A 278 -7.42 1.67 25.24
N VAL A 279 -8.22 2.60 24.70
CA VAL A 279 -9.68 2.55 24.74
C VAL A 279 -10.17 2.48 23.30
N GLU A 280 -10.37 1.26 22.80
CA GLU A 280 -10.66 1.00 21.39
C GLU A 280 -11.91 1.75 20.89
N GLN A 281 -12.90 1.96 21.76
CA GLN A 281 -14.13 2.70 21.46
C GLN A 281 -13.92 4.22 21.34
N GLU A 282 -12.78 4.72 21.81
CA GLU A 282 -12.40 6.14 21.79
C GLU A 282 -11.00 6.35 21.22
N PRO A 283 -10.74 5.96 19.97
CA PRO A 283 -9.42 6.12 19.37
C PRO A 283 -9.04 7.61 19.30
N ARG A 284 -7.78 7.94 19.62
CA ARG A 284 -7.31 9.34 19.70
C ARG A 284 -6.00 9.51 18.94
N LEU A 285 -5.93 10.47 18.03
CA LEU A 285 -4.66 10.90 17.47
C LEU A 285 -3.82 11.55 18.58
N ILE A 286 -2.64 11.01 18.87
CA ILE A 286 -1.78 11.48 19.98
C ILE A 286 -0.51 12.18 19.51
N SER A 287 -0.08 11.93 18.26
CA SER A 287 1.08 12.61 17.68
C SER A 287 1.00 12.61 16.16
N THR A 288 1.71 13.55 15.55
CA THR A 288 1.96 13.58 14.10
C THR A 288 3.45 13.39 13.84
N PHE A 289 3.78 12.81 12.70
CA PHE A 289 5.18 12.66 12.32
C PHE A 289 5.73 13.99 11.78
N PRO A 290 7.04 14.25 11.99
CA PRO A 290 7.69 15.38 11.38
C PRO A 290 7.50 15.38 9.85
N ILE A 291 7.18 16.53 9.30
CA ILE A 291 7.12 16.71 7.84
C ILE A 291 8.55 16.63 7.28
N PRO A 292 8.80 15.80 6.26
CA PRO A 292 10.12 15.70 5.66
C PRO A 292 10.65 17.04 5.17
N LEU A 293 11.91 17.34 5.50
CA LEU A 293 12.62 18.50 4.98
C LEU A 293 13.59 18.06 3.87
N PRO A 294 13.81 18.91 2.86
CA PRO A 294 14.87 18.67 1.88
C PRO A 294 16.25 18.62 2.54
N PRO A 295 17.19 17.84 2.01
CA PRO A 295 18.58 17.92 2.41
C PRO A 295 19.16 19.31 2.19
N ASP A 296 20.15 19.73 3.00
CA ASP A 296 20.75 21.08 2.97
C ASP A 296 21.24 21.54 1.59
N GLN A 297 21.64 20.58 0.73
CA GLN A 297 22.16 20.86 -0.61
C GLN A 297 21.12 20.71 -1.73
N ALA A 298 19.85 20.48 -1.38
CA ALA A 298 18.79 20.36 -2.38
C ALA A 298 18.62 21.66 -3.18
N PRO A 299 18.39 21.59 -4.50
CA PRO A 299 18.19 22.78 -5.33
C PRO A 299 16.79 23.42 -5.16
N TYR A 300 15.99 22.94 -4.22
CA TYR A 300 14.63 23.40 -3.89
C TYR A 300 14.50 23.61 -2.37
N ARG A 301 13.65 24.56 -1.97
CA ARG A 301 13.47 24.94 -0.55
C ARG A 301 12.52 23.99 0.20
N ASN A 302 11.62 23.33 -0.51
CA ASN A 302 10.67 22.37 0.00
C ASN A 302 10.28 21.38 -1.10
N PHE A 303 9.65 20.27 -0.73
CA PHE A 303 9.29 19.23 -1.69
C PHE A 303 8.13 19.61 -2.62
N CYS A 304 7.33 20.63 -2.31
CA CYS A 304 6.32 21.16 -3.24
C CYS A 304 7.01 21.81 -4.47
N GLU A 305 8.12 22.53 -4.27
CA GLU A 305 8.90 23.12 -5.35
C GLU A 305 9.67 22.10 -6.20
N ARG A 306 9.92 20.89 -5.67
CA ARG A 306 10.53 19.80 -6.44
C ARG A 306 9.63 19.32 -7.57
N GLY A 307 8.31 19.46 -7.39
CA GLY A 307 7.30 18.93 -8.30
C GLY A 307 6.89 17.50 -7.97
N GLY A 308 5.85 17.02 -8.63
CA GLY A 308 5.22 15.73 -8.32
C GLY A 308 4.43 15.76 -7.01
N ARG A 309 4.01 14.57 -6.54
CA ARG A 309 3.21 14.42 -5.31
C ARG A 309 4.12 14.48 -4.09
N PHE A 310 3.69 15.20 -3.06
CA PHE A 310 4.35 15.29 -1.76
C PHE A 310 3.36 14.94 -0.65
N GLY A 311 3.61 13.91 0.09
CA GLY A 311 2.80 13.44 1.20
C GLY A 311 3.12 11.98 1.55
N PRO A 312 2.63 11.48 2.69
CA PRO A 312 2.78 10.08 3.06
C PRO A 312 2.00 9.18 2.09
N HIS A 313 2.44 7.93 1.95
CA HIS A 313 1.75 6.95 1.12
C HIS A 313 1.70 5.59 1.80
N ASN A 314 2.58 4.66 1.48
CA ASN A 314 2.56 3.31 2.02
C ASN A 314 3.48 3.16 3.23
N VAL A 315 2.98 2.51 4.27
CA VAL A 315 3.73 2.08 5.46
C VAL A 315 4.11 0.62 5.30
N HIS A 316 5.30 0.24 5.75
CA HIS A 316 5.66 -1.16 5.91
C HIS A 316 4.66 -1.89 6.81
N GLN A 317 4.26 -3.08 6.41
CA GLN A 317 3.28 -3.92 7.10
C GLN A 317 3.86 -5.32 7.29
N GLY A 318 3.95 -5.77 8.54
CA GLY A 318 4.41 -7.12 8.85
C GLY A 318 3.44 -8.23 8.43
N GLN A 319 2.15 -7.94 8.28
CA GLN A 319 1.08 -8.80 7.72
C GLN A 319 0.96 -10.19 8.37
N GLY A 320 1.60 -10.43 9.53
CA GLY A 320 1.73 -11.77 10.10
C GLY A 320 2.58 -12.73 9.26
N ASN A 321 3.31 -12.24 8.28
CA ASN A 321 4.23 -13.00 7.45
C ASN A 321 5.62 -13.06 8.14
N PRO A 322 6.13 -14.23 8.52
CA PRO A 322 7.42 -14.36 9.23
C PRO A 322 8.63 -13.92 8.42
N ALA A 323 8.51 -13.83 7.09
CA ALA A 323 9.54 -13.28 6.22
C ALA A 323 9.65 -11.76 6.30
N LEU A 324 8.66 -11.07 6.87
CA LEU A 324 8.64 -9.61 7.02
C LEU A 324 9.04 -9.19 8.44
N LEU A 325 9.62 -8.01 8.56
CA LEU A 325 9.99 -7.43 9.85
C LEU A 325 8.74 -7.18 10.70
N GLN A 326 8.78 -7.60 11.97
CA GLN A 326 7.70 -7.45 12.95
C GLN A 326 8.15 -6.51 14.08
N ARG A 327 8.38 -5.23 13.79
CA ARG A 327 8.79 -4.22 14.79
C ARG A 327 7.71 -3.16 14.94
N GLU A 328 7.53 -2.66 16.17
CA GLU A 328 6.52 -1.65 16.50
C GLU A 328 7.13 -0.37 17.13
N ASP A 329 8.46 -0.27 17.13
CA ASP A 329 9.21 0.89 17.65
C ASP A 329 9.80 1.74 16.53
N VAL A 330 9.71 1.28 15.28
CA VAL A 330 10.17 1.97 14.09
C VAL A 330 9.13 1.83 12.97
N LEU A 331 8.92 2.91 12.20
CA LEU A 331 8.07 2.89 11.01
C LEU A 331 8.87 3.27 9.77
N PHE A 332 8.60 2.55 8.69
CA PHE A 332 9.11 2.82 7.34
C PHE A 332 7.94 3.28 6.49
N LEU A 333 8.05 4.47 5.92
CA LEU A 333 6.97 5.16 5.23
C LEU A 333 7.49 5.77 3.92
N THR A 334 6.86 5.49 2.80
CA THR A 334 7.13 6.22 1.56
C THR A 334 6.41 7.57 1.56
N TYR A 335 7.07 8.57 0.99
CA TYR A 335 6.61 9.96 0.99
C TYR A 335 6.68 10.57 -0.41
N PHE A 336 6.32 9.79 -1.43
CA PHE A 336 6.40 10.15 -2.85
C PHE A 336 7.73 10.81 -3.24
N ASN A 337 7.72 12.10 -3.65
CA ASN A 337 8.91 12.83 -4.04
C ASN A 337 9.92 13.06 -2.90
N ALA A 338 9.51 12.85 -1.65
CA ALA A 338 10.42 12.89 -0.51
C ALA A 338 11.03 11.51 -0.17
N GLY A 339 10.77 10.47 -0.98
CA GLY A 339 11.42 9.17 -0.88
C GLY A 339 10.94 8.30 0.28
N LEU A 340 11.81 7.42 0.78
CA LEU A 340 11.61 6.66 2.01
C LEU A 340 11.93 7.51 3.22
N ARG A 341 11.08 7.42 4.26
CA ARG A 341 11.31 8.01 5.59
C ARG A 341 11.25 6.92 6.65
N ILE A 342 12.14 7.00 7.63
CA ILE A 342 12.22 6.07 8.77
C ILE A 342 12.02 6.86 10.05
N TYR A 343 11.03 6.47 10.84
CA TYR A 343 10.68 7.13 12.08
C TYR A 343 10.88 6.23 13.29
N ASP A 344 11.65 6.70 14.27
CA ASP A 344 11.65 6.15 15.63
C ASP A 344 10.36 6.60 16.31
N ILE A 345 9.55 5.65 16.73
CA ILE A 345 8.29 5.84 17.44
C ILE A 345 8.31 5.20 18.83
N SER A 346 9.49 4.89 19.37
CA SER A 346 9.62 4.35 20.75
C SER A 346 8.97 5.26 21.77
N ASP A 347 9.09 6.58 21.62
CA ASP A 347 8.23 7.56 22.29
C ASP A 347 7.06 7.91 21.36
N ALA A 348 5.87 7.39 21.67
CA ALA A 348 4.68 7.58 20.87
C ALA A 348 4.20 9.04 20.79
N GLN A 349 4.62 9.91 21.73
CA GLN A 349 4.25 11.33 21.73
C GLN A 349 5.23 12.20 20.95
N LEU A 350 6.47 11.70 20.74
CA LEU A 350 7.55 12.45 20.10
C LEU A 350 8.22 11.62 18.98
N PRO A 351 7.49 11.21 17.93
CA PRO A 351 8.08 10.54 16.78
C PRO A 351 9.22 11.35 16.17
N ARG A 352 10.32 10.70 15.80
CA ARG A 352 11.51 11.35 15.22
C ARG A 352 11.91 10.68 13.93
N GLU A 353 12.21 11.46 12.90
CA GLU A 353 12.88 10.95 11.69
C GLU A 353 14.31 10.54 12.07
N VAL A 354 14.66 9.29 11.78
CA VAL A 354 15.98 8.71 12.10
C VAL A 354 16.74 8.27 10.86
N GLY A 355 16.12 8.31 9.70
CA GLY A 355 16.76 8.00 8.43
C GLY A 355 15.87 8.29 7.24
N TYR A 356 16.49 8.49 6.09
CA TYR A 356 15.77 8.64 4.82
C TYR A 356 16.61 8.14 3.64
N PHE A 357 15.91 7.81 2.56
CA PHE A 357 16.51 7.58 1.25
C PHE A 357 15.70 8.34 0.18
N LEU A 358 16.37 9.21 -0.56
CA LEU A 358 15.80 10.01 -1.63
C LEU A 358 16.43 9.57 -2.96
N PRO A 359 15.67 8.88 -3.83
CA PRO A 359 16.17 8.50 -5.15
C PRO A 359 16.56 9.71 -5.99
N PRO A 360 17.52 9.58 -6.92
CA PRO A 360 17.76 10.61 -7.93
C PRO A 360 16.53 10.81 -8.80
N ASP A 361 16.40 11.96 -9.46
CA ASP A 361 15.33 12.16 -10.41
C ASP A 361 15.53 11.27 -11.65
N PRO A 362 14.47 10.64 -12.15
CA PRO A 362 14.57 9.76 -13.30
C PRO A 362 14.86 10.53 -14.57
N VAL A 363 15.72 9.97 -15.43
CA VAL A 363 16.02 10.55 -16.76
C VAL A 363 15.12 9.99 -17.86
N VAL A 364 14.36 8.93 -17.56
CA VAL A 364 13.45 8.28 -18.50
C VAL A 364 12.07 8.17 -17.88
N ARG A 365 11.07 8.68 -18.56
CA ARG A 365 9.67 8.52 -18.17
C ARG A 365 9.18 7.12 -18.53
N ARG A 366 8.65 6.41 -17.54
CA ARG A 366 8.09 5.05 -17.71
C ARG A 366 6.55 5.02 -17.69
N GLY A 367 5.92 6.08 -17.20
CA GLY A 367 4.47 6.19 -17.09
C GLY A 367 3.95 7.61 -17.26
N LEU A 368 2.69 7.83 -16.94
CA LEU A 368 2.00 9.10 -17.15
C LEU A 368 2.36 10.16 -16.10
N LEU A 369 2.60 9.73 -14.86
CA LEU A 369 2.84 10.61 -13.71
C LEU A 369 4.25 10.40 -13.12
N PRO A 370 4.80 11.38 -12.41
CA PRO A 370 4.28 12.75 -12.22
C PRO A 370 4.44 13.62 -13.48
N ARG A 371 3.76 14.77 -13.52
CA ARG A 371 3.90 15.75 -14.62
C ARG A 371 5.35 16.23 -14.74
N THR A 372 5.91 16.72 -13.65
CA THR A 372 7.36 16.97 -13.53
C THR A 372 8.06 15.64 -13.27
N LEU A 373 9.04 15.29 -14.10
CA LEU A 373 9.74 14.01 -14.01
C LEU A 373 10.70 14.00 -12.81
N VAL A 374 10.17 13.68 -11.65
CA VAL A 374 10.90 13.52 -10.38
C VAL A 374 10.64 12.14 -9.79
N ALA A 375 11.51 11.68 -8.91
CA ALA A 375 11.32 10.42 -8.20
C ALA A 375 10.01 10.42 -7.39
N GLN A 376 9.31 9.28 -7.39
CA GLN A 376 8.05 9.08 -6.66
C GLN A 376 8.08 7.70 -6.01
N SER A 377 8.53 7.61 -4.77
CA SER A 377 8.55 6.36 -4.02
C SER A 377 7.15 5.92 -3.66
N GLU A 378 6.78 4.68 -4.04
CA GLU A 378 5.41 4.17 -3.97
C GLU A 378 5.18 3.25 -2.78
N ASP A 379 5.99 2.21 -2.62
CA ASP A 379 5.79 1.20 -1.58
C ASP A 379 7.08 0.88 -0.85
N VAL A 380 6.94 0.40 0.38
CA VAL A 380 8.04 -0.10 1.21
C VAL A 380 7.67 -1.42 1.87
N LEU A 381 8.55 -2.40 1.77
CA LEU A 381 8.58 -3.60 2.62
C LEU A 381 9.94 -3.75 3.28
N VAL A 382 9.96 -4.33 4.47
CA VAL A 382 11.21 -4.67 5.16
C VAL A 382 11.17 -6.16 5.49
N ASP A 383 12.20 -6.91 5.10
CA ASP A 383 12.26 -8.33 5.42
C ASP A 383 12.85 -8.59 6.82
N SER A 384 12.73 -9.82 7.29
CA SER A 384 13.25 -10.21 8.61
C SER A 384 14.78 -10.22 8.70
N ARG A 385 15.48 -10.10 7.56
CA ARG A 385 16.96 -9.92 7.49
C ARG A 385 17.37 -8.44 7.64
N GLY A 386 16.39 -7.49 7.64
CA GLY A 386 16.58 -6.05 7.74
C GLY A 386 16.81 -5.34 6.41
N PHE A 387 16.59 -6.00 5.28
CA PHE A 387 16.63 -5.33 3.98
C PHE A 387 15.31 -4.61 3.70
N ILE A 388 15.44 -3.38 3.22
CA ILE A 388 14.32 -2.47 2.93
C ILE A 388 14.15 -2.43 1.41
N TYR A 389 12.98 -2.80 0.93
CA TYR A 389 12.60 -2.76 -0.48
C TYR A 389 11.74 -1.54 -0.73
N VAL A 390 12.09 -0.73 -1.72
CA VAL A 390 11.35 0.48 -2.11
C VAL A 390 11.09 0.47 -3.60
N THR A 391 9.83 0.60 -3.99
CA THR A 391 9.46 0.81 -5.40
C THR A 391 9.34 2.29 -5.72
N ASP A 392 9.63 2.65 -6.97
CA ASP A 392 9.49 4.00 -7.48
C ASP A 392 8.76 3.99 -8.82
N LYS A 393 7.95 5.01 -9.07
CA LYS A 393 7.04 5.13 -10.22
C LYS A 393 7.75 5.16 -11.58
N ASN A 394 9.02 5.55 -11.64
CA ASN A 394 9.80 5.63 -12.87
C ASN A 394 11.16 4.92 -12.82
N HIS A 395 11.63 4.50 -11.64
CA HIS A 395 12.91 3.80 -11.53
C HIS A 395 12.77 2.28 -11.56
N GLY A 396 12.07 1.72 -10.57
CA GLY A 396 11.98 0.28 -10.36
C GLY A 396 12.05 -0.09 -8.87
N LEU A 397 12.98 -1.00 -8.52
CA LEU A 397 13.16 -1.53 -7.18
C LEU A 397 14.53 -1.14 -6.61
N TYR A 398 14.53 -0.43 -5.49
CA TYR A 398 15.71 -0.23 -4.64
C TYR A 398 15.71 -1.25 -3.50
N ILE A 399 16.88 -1.75 -3.16
CA ILE A 399 17.11 -2.58 -1.98
C ILE A 399 18.11 -1.83 -1.10
N LEU A 400 17.67 -1.53 0.11
CA LEU A 400 18.35 -0.65 1.05
C LEU A 400 18.59 -1.39 2.36
N ARG A 401 19.45 -0.82 3.20
CA ARG A 401 19.64 -1.24 4.58
C ARG A 401 19.85 -0.03 5.46
N GLN A 402 19.26 -0.05 6.67
CA GLN A 402 19.57 0.97 7.66
C GLN A 402 21.02 0.81 8.11
N SER A 403 21.80 1.90 8.11
CA SER A 403 23.17 1.92 8.61
C SER A 403 23.18 1.78 10.12
N ASP A 404 24.23 1.14 10.67
CA ASP A 404 24.42 0.94 12.12
C ASP A 404 24.70 2.27 12.86
#